data_2d40924f8ca3e371a11069a0d8a2ca79
#
_entry.id   2d40924f8ca3e371a11069a0d8a2ca79
#
_cell.length_a   1.000
_cell.length_b   1.000
_cell.length_c   1.000
_cell.angle_alpha   90.00
_cell.angle_beta   90.00
_cell.angle_gamma   90.00
#
_symmetry.space_group_name_H-M   'P 1'
#
loop_
_entity.id
_entity.type
_entity.pdbx_description
1 polymer ?
#
loop_
_entity_poly.entity_id
_entity_poly.type
_entity_poly.pdbx_seq_one_letter_code
_entity_poly.pdbx_strand_id
1 'polypeptide(L)'
;PANKEKIKLIMTPYILSTNDILGEDELISLVKEYPEILKNHYKLWLGSVHELNFITNNEFYNRSSSVLSLLLDELQFFVLNHDLEKIDYKLKTEHYLFISGDPGSGKTISASHLAVKYYFSEPSYEFQWISDRKLNDAIQLIQKGINQVIVIDDFLGATFLSSDNLLSVANDLKVLINIAQKSDGKLKIIFTSRDYILSQMLVQIDDSILKEQITKNSYTINLFDSIFRANIVYSYYINTNLSTLQKQEFINKKVYQTIIQHDNFNPRLLKNIFMELNNSDNLVSQFCKIGR
;
A
#
# COMPACT_ATOMS: atom_id res chain seq x y z
N PRO A 1 23.74 -10.26 -18.53
CA PRO A 1 23.97 -11.54 -17.86
C PRO A 1 25.48 -11.75 -17.66
N ALA A 2 25.87 -11.97 -16.42
CA ALA A 2 27.26 -12.25 -16.09
C ALA A 2 27.67 -13.57 -16.77
N ASN A 3 28.79 -13.57 -17.48
CA ASN A 3 29.29 -14.77 -18.13
C ASN A 3 29.84 -15.73 -17.07
N LYS A 4 29.04 -16.73 -16.67
CA LYS A 4 29.37 -17.73 -15.64
C LYS A 4 30.70 -18.45 -15.91
N GLU A 5 31.02 -18.72 -17.17
CA GLU A 5 32.30 -19.32 -17.56
C GLU A 5 33.49 -18.42 -17.21
N LYS A 6 33.34 -17.11 -17.44
CA LYS A 6 34.37 -16.14 -17.12
C LYS A 6 34.58 -16.02 -15.59
N ILE A 7 33.46 -16.03 -14.84
CA ILE A 7 33.53 -16.02 -13.36
C ILE A 7 34.21 -17.29 -12.85
N LYS A 8 33.85 -18.48 -13.35
CA LYS A 8 34.47 -19.76 -12.99
C LYS A 8 35.99 -19.72 -13.25
N LEU A 9 36.39 -19.22 -14.41
CA LEU A 9 37.83 -19.13 -14.77
C LEU A 9 38.61 -18.25 -13.78
N ILE A 10 38.05 -17.12 -13.37
CA ILE A 10 38.68 -16.19 -12.42
C ILE A 10 38.72 -16.79 -11.01
N MET A 11 37.70 -17.54 -10.63
CA MET A 11 37.50 -18.06 -9.27
C MET A 11 38.01 -19.49 -9.07
N THR A 12 38.67 -20.09 -10.06
CA THR A 12 39.33 -21.41 -9.91
C THR A 12 40.51 -21.28 -8.92
N PRO A 13 40.66 -22.17 -7.92
CA PRO A 13 39.99 -23.47 -7.72
C PRO A 13 38.75 -23.44 -6.78
N TYR A 14 38.27 -22.27 -6.39
CA TYR A 14 37.17 -22.14 -5.42
C TYR A 14 35.80 -22.50 -6.00
N ILE A 15 35.61 -22.31 -7.29
CA ILE A 15 34.36 -22.65 -8.03
C ILE A 15 34.73 -23.73 -9.05
N LEU A 16 34.17 -24.92 -8.88
CA LEU A 16 34.46 -26.08 -9.74
C LEU A 16 33.48 -26.24 -10.90
N SER A 17 32.26 -25.77 -10.74
CA SER A 17 31.19 -25.86 -11.74
C SER A 17 30.50 -24.50 -11.96
N THR A 18 30.03 -24.24 -13.16
CA THR A 18 29.15 -23.10 -13.46
C THR A 18 27.82 -23.19 -12.72
N ASN A 19 27.42 -24.38 -12.29
CA ASN A 19 26.21 -24.62 -11.47
C ASN A 19 26.36 -24.09 -10.03
N ASP A 20 27.62 -23.89 -9.58
CA ASP A 20 27.89 -23.31 -8.26
C ASP A 20 27.74 -21.77 -8.26
N ILE A 21 27.52 -21.18 -9.46
CA ILE A 21 27.31 -19.75 -9.64
C ILE A 21 25.83 -19.51 -9.81
N LEU A 22 25.19 -19.03 -8.75
CA LEU A 22 23.79 -18.64 -8.79
C LEU A 22 23.70 -17.22 -9.37
N GLY A 23 23.03 -17.10 -10.51
CA GLY A 23 22.63 -15.85 -11.10
C GLY A 23 21.23 -15.44 -10.66
N GLU A 24 20.70 -14.41 -11.30
CA GLU A 24 19.36 -13.86 -11.01
C GLU A 24 18.26 -14.93 -11.16
N ASP A 25 18.27 -15.67 -12.27
CA ASP A 25 17.26 -16.69 -12.55
C ASP A 25 17.27 -17.84 -11.54
N GLU A 26 18.45 -18.30 -11.14
CA GLU A 26 18.59 -19.38 -10.16
C GLU A 26 18.20 -18.92 -8.75
N LEU A 27 18.57 -17.70 -8.37
CA LEU A 27 18.16 -17.11 -7.09
C LEU A 27 16.63 -16.94 -7.02
N ILE A 28 16.02 -16.46 -8.10
CA ILE A 28 14.58 -16.33 -8.20
C ILE A 28 13.89 -17.71 -8.08
N SER A 29 14.45 -18.73 -8.74
CA SER A 29 13.92 -20.10 -8.65
C SER A 29 14.00 -20.65 -7.24
N LEU A 30 15.12 -20.44 -6.55
CA LEU A 30 15.30 -20.82 -5.14
C LEU A 30 14.29 -20.13 -4.22
N VAL A 31 14.10 -18.84 -4.40
CA VAL A 31 13.14 -18.06 -3.58
C VAL A 31 11.70 -18.55 -3.79
N LYS A 32 11.33 -19.00 -5.01
CA LYS A 32 10.03 -19.61 -5.28
C LYS A 32 9.83 -20.95 -4.54
N GLU A 33 10.90 -21.71 -4.33
CA GLU A 33 10.85 -22.97 -3.56
C GLU A 33 10.67 -22.73 -2.06
N TYR A 34 10.96 -21.50 -1.58
CA TYR A 34 10.86 -21.11 -0.17
C TYR A 34 9.95 -19.91 0.06
N PRO A 35 8.64 -20.07 -0.13
CA PRO A 35 7.67 -18.97 -0.03
C PRO A 35 7.63 -18.28 1.34
N GLU A 36 8.03 -18.97 2.42
CA GLU A 36 8.16 -18.39 3.76
C GLU A 36 9.21 -17.27 3.82
N ILE A 37 10.27 -17.34 3.01
CA ILE A 37 11.30 -16.28 2.92
C ILE A 37 10.68 -15.03 2.29
N LEU A 38 9.91 -15.19 1.22
CA LEU A 38 9.18 -14.09 0.59
C LEU A 38 8.20 -13.43 1.58
N LYS A 39 7.42 -14.25 2.31
CA LYS A 39 6.42 -13.79 3.26
C LYS A 39 7.02 -12.99 4.42
N ASN A 40 8.11 -13.49 5.01
CA ASN A 40 8.71 -12.88 6.20
C ASN A 40 9.61 -11.69 5.86
N HIS A 41 10.12 -11.62 4.64
CA HIS A 41 11.10 -10.63 4.20
C HIS A 41 10.66 -9.85 2.96
N TYR A 42 9.33 -9.74 2.71
CA TYR A 42 8.82 -9.05 1.52
C TYR A 42 9.40 -7.63 1.34
N LYS A 43 9.71 -6.92 2.43
CA LYS A 43 10.34 -5.59 2.36
C LYS A 43 11.74 -5.60 1.73
N LEU A 44 12.47 -6.70 1.78
CA LEU A 44 13.80 -6.83 1.14
C LEU A 44 13.68 -6.94 -0.39
N TRP A 45 12.53 -7.45 -0.87
CA TRP A 45 12.25 -7.65 -2.29
C TRP A 45 11.58 -6.43 -2.93
N LEU A 46 11.12 -5.45 -2.13
CA LEU A 46 10.49 -4.23 -2.60
C LEU A 46 11.42 -3.30 -3.39
N GLY A 47 12.72 -3.45 -3.28
CA GLY A 47 13.71 -2.65 -3.99
C GLY A 47 14.03 -3.13 -5.41
N SER A 48 13.45 -4.25 -5.86
CA SER A 48 13.77 -4.89 -7.13
C SER A 48 12.51 -5.07 -7.98
N VAL A 49 12.23 -4.05 -8.78
CA VAL A 49 11.10 -4.04 -9.76
C VAL A 49 11.21 -5.20 -10.75
N HIS A 50 12.42 -5.66 -11.06
CA HIS A 50 12.70 -6.73 -12.02
C HIS A 50 12.23 -8.10 -11.53
N GLU A 51 12.40 -8.39 -10.23
CA GLU A 51 12.02 -9.67 -9.61
C GLU A 51 10.51 -9.79 -9.45
N LEU A 52 9.82 -8.67 -9.19
CA LEU A 52 8.36 -8.63 -9.14
C LEU A 52 7.70 -8.86 -10.51
N ASN A 53 8.25 -8.28 -11.57
CA ASN A 53 7.79 -8.54 -12.95
C ASN A 53 7.94 -10.02 -13.35
N PHE A 54 8.88 -10.74 -12.76
CA PHE A 54 9.09 -12.16 -13.00
C PHE A 54 8.05 -13.03 -12.28
N ILE A 55 7.63 -12.67 -11.07
CA ILE A 55 6.58 -13.37 -10.32
C ILE A 55 5.20 -13.14 -10.97
N THR A 56 5.00 -12.01 -11.67
CA THR A 56 3.72 -11.59 -12.25
C THR A 56 3.53 -11.95 -13.72
N ASN A 57 4.39 -12.77 -14.32
CA ASN A 57 4.37 -13.09 -15.76
C ASN A 57 3.15 -13.88 -16.25
N ASN A 58 1.95 -13.33 -16.01
CA ASN A 58 0.71 -13.71 -16.66
C ASN A 58 0.08 -12.48 -17.33
N GLU A 59 -0.24 -12.59 -18.60
CA GLU A 59 -0.74 -11.50 -19.47
C GLU A 59 -1.98 -10.75 -18.94
N PHE A 60 -2.73 -11.33 -18.02
CA PHE A 60 -3.90 -10.73 -17.37
C PHE A 60 -3.54 -9.63 -16.34
N TYR A 61 -2.28 -9.55 -15.91
CA TYR A 61 -1.83 -8.71 -14.80
C TYR A 61 -1.15 -7.38 -15.21
N ASN A 62 -1.06 -7.08 -16.49
CA ASN A 62 -0.28 -5.92 -16.95
C ASN A 62 -0.69 -4.58 -16.33
N ARG A 63 -1.94 -4.38 -16.00
CA ARG A 63 -2.40 -3.15 -15.33
C ARG A 63 -2.19 -3.19 -13.82
N SER A 64 -2.56 -4.30 -13.19
CA SER A 64 -2.38 -4.49 -11.74
C SER A 64 -0.90 -4.66 -11.37
N SER A 65 -0.07 -5.26 -12.21
CA SER A 65 1.37 -5.38 -11.97
C SER A 65 2.11 -4.04 -12.06
N SER A 66 1.75 -3.19 -13.01
CA SER A 66 2.32 -1.83 -13.08
C SER A 66 1.95 -1.00 -11.86
N VAL A 67 0.71 -1.10 -11.41
CA VAL A 67 0.25 -0.47 -10.17
C VAL A 67 0.96 -1.08 -8.97
N LEU A 68 1.09 -2.40 -8.90
CA LEU A 68 1.79 -3.08 -7.81
C LEU A 68 3.23 -2.59 -7.68
N SER A 69 3.97 -2.48 -8.80
CA SER A 69 5.34 -1.95 -8.80
C SER A 69 5.40 -0.55 -8.20
N LEU A 70 4.52 0.37 -8.63
CA LEU A 70 4.46 1.72 -8.09
C LEU A 70 4.13 1.75 -6.60
N LEU A 71 3.21 0.87 -6.16
CA LEU A 71 2.83 0.76 -4.75
C LEU A 71 3.98 0.23 -3.89
N LEU A 72 4.77 -0.70 -4.42
CA LEU A 72 5.93 -1.24 -3.73
C LEU A 72 6.99 -0.17 -3.48
N ASP A 73 7.25 0.70 -4.47
CA ASP A 73 8.15 1.86 -4.30
C ASP A 73 7.65 2.82 -3.21
N GLU A 74 6.34 3.00 -3.10
CA GLU A 74 5.75 3.83 -2.05
C GLU A 74 5.81 3.19 -0.66
N LEU A 75 5.72 1.86 -0.58
CA LEU A 75 5.73 1.13 0.69
C LEU A 75 7.07 1.21 1.44
N GLN A 76 8.17 1.60 0.79
CA GLN A 76 9.44 1.87 1.47
C GLN A 76 9.31 2.99 2.53
N PHE A 77 8.39 3.95 2.31
CA PHE A 77 8.12 5.04 3.25
C PHE A 77 6.99 4.72 4.24
N PHE A 78 6.37 3.55 4.09
CA PHE A 78 5.22 3.18 4.90
C PHE A 78 5.62 2.89 6.34
N VAL A 79 4.88 3.49 7.26
CA VAL A 79 5.01 3.27 8.71
C VAL A 79 3.81 2.48 9.20
N LEU A 80 4.09 1.38 9.89
CA LEU A 80 3.04 0.58 10.52
C LEU A 80 2.36 1.39 11.62
N ASN A 81 1.04 1.57 11.50
CA ASN A 81 0.22 2.08 12.58
C ASN A 81 -0.06 0.94 13.57
N HIS A 82 -0.14 1.25 14.86
CA HIS A 82 -0.48 0.29 15.92
C HIS A 82 -1.81 -0.44 15.70
N ASP A 83 -2.73 0.18 14.97
CA ASP A 83 -4.02 -0.43 14.66
C ASP A 83 -4.01 -1.38 13.46
N LEU A 84 -2.90 -1.51 12.76
CA LEU A 84 -2.84 -2.30 11.53
C LEU A 84 -3.11 -3.79 11.76
N GLU A 85 -2.73 -4.30 12.93
CA GLU A 85 -3.07 -5.67 13.33
C GLU A 85 -4.58 -5.86 13.53
N LYS A 86 -5.25 -4.87 14.15
CA LYS A 86 -6.70 -4.88 14.33
C LYS A 86 -7.44 -4.80 13.00
N ILE A 87 -6.91 -3.99 12.08
CA ILE A 87 -7.46 -3.80 10.74
C ILE A 87 -7.31 -5.09 9.93
N ASP A 88 -6.14 -5.72 9.98
CA ASP A 88 -5.90 -7.02 9.33
C ASP A 88 -6.79 -8.12 9.91
N TYR A 89 -6.98 -8.14 11.23
CA TYR A 89 -7.90 -9.07 11.88
C TYR A 89 -9.33 -8.90 11.36
N LYS A 90 -9.83 -7.66 11.24
CA LYS A 90 -11.14 -7.40 10.64
C LYS A 90 -11.23 -7.91 9.20
N LEU A 91 -10.21 -7.63 8.38
CA LEU A 91 -10.18 -8.10 7.00
C LEU A 91 -10.10 -9.63 6.91
N LYS A 92 -9.45 -10.30 7.85
CA LYS A 92 -9.42 -11.78 7.92
C LYS A 92 -10.78 -12.37 8.25
N THR A 93 -11.49 -11.79 9.21
CA THR A 93 -12.74 -12.34 9.75
C THR A 93 -13.96 -11.97 8.92
N GLU A 94 -14.05 -10.73 8.48
CA GLU A 94 -15.23 -10.22 7.76
C GLU A 94 -15.06 -10.22 6.24
N HIS A 95 -13.81 -10.38 5.75
CA HIS A 95 -13.42 -10.47 4.33
C HIS A 95 -13.55 -9.17 3.55
N TYR A 96 -13.98 -8.07 4.16
CA TYR A 96 -14.00 -6.73 3.61
C TYR A 96 -13.66 -5.68 4.67
N LEU A 97 -13.16 -4.53 4.21
CA LEU A 97 -12.72 -3.44 5.08
C LEU A 97 -12.91 -2.09 4.39
N PHE A 98 -13.36 -1.09 5.14
CA PHE A 98 -13.38 0.31 4.71
C PHE A 98 -12.29 1.09 5.43
N ILE A 99 -11.42 1.75 4.68
CA ILE A 99 -10.38 2.64 5.21
C ILE A 99 -10.76 4.07 4.84
N SER A 100 -11.06 4.88 5.84
CA SER A 100 -11.39 6.30 5.65
C SER A 100 -10.32 7.22 6.27
N GLY A 101 -10.40 8.50 5.97
CA GLY A 101 -9.51 9.53 6.53
C GLY A 101 -9.39 10.73 5.61
N ASP A 102 -8.66 11.76 6.08
CA ASP A 102 -8.42 12.99 5.35
C ASP A 102 -7.62 12.78 4.05
N PRO A 103 -7.71 13.68 3.08
CA PRO A 103 -6.84 13.65 1.91
C PRO A 103 -5.36 13.68 2.31
N GLY A 104 -4.58 12.71 1.80
CA GLY A 104 -3.15 12.59 2.12
C GLY A 104 -2.82 11.92 3.46
N SER A 105 -3.80 11.39 4.20
CA SER A 105 -3.60 10.69 5.48
C SER A 105 -2.91 9.32 5.36
N GLY A 106 -2.80 8.76 4.15
CA GLY A 106 -2.18 7.45 3.95
C GLY A 106 -3.15 6.28 3.71
N LYS A 107 -4.43 6.54 3.37
CA LYS A 107 -5.43 5.49 3.07
C LYS A 107 -4.96 4.51 2.01
N THR A 108 -4.59 5.06 0.85
CA THR A 108 -4.14 4.30 -0.32
C THR A 108 -2.95 3.40 0.03
N ILE A 109 -1.93 3.95 0.72
CA ILE A 109 -0.74 3.18 1.10
C ILE A 109 -1.04 2.12 2.17
N SER A 110 -1.99 2.38 3.09
CA SER A 110 -2.43 1.38 4.06
C SER A 110 -3.19 0.22 3.40
N ALA A 111 -4.08 0.53 2.44
CA ALA A 111 -4.77 -0.47 1.63
C ALA A 111 -3.77 -1.30 0.80
N SER A 112 -2.78 -0.62 0.20
CA SER A 112 -1.69 -1.27 -0.56
C SER A 112 -0.89 -2.23 0.30
N HIS A 113 -0.50 -1.81 1.52
CA HIS A 113 0.24 -2.66 2.44
C HIS A 113 -0.53 -3.94 2.79
N LEU A 114 -1.82 -3.83 3.10
CA LEU A 114 -2.65 -4.99 3.38
C LEU A 114 -2.78 -5.90 2.15
N ALA A 115 -3.04 -5.33 0.98
CA ALA A 115 -3.18 -6.10 -0.25
C ALA A 115 -1.89 -6.85 -0.62
N VAL A 116 -0.73 -6.19 -0.51
CA VAL A 116 0.59 -6.79 -0.73
C VAL A 116 0.86 -7.92 0.28
N LYS A 117 0.44 -7.75 1.54
CA LYS A 117 0.54 -8.80 2.55
C LYS A 117 -0.23 -10.06 2.14
N TYR A 118 -1.45 -9.92 1.60
CA TYR A 118 -2.24 -11.05 1.09
C TYR A 118 -1.66 -11.63 -0.19
N TYR A 119 -1.14 -10.79 -1.07
CA TYR A 119 -0.47 -11.24 -2.29
C TYR A 119 0.72 -12.17 -1.99
N PHE A 120 1.53 -11.87 -0.97
CA PHE A 120 2.66 -12.68 -0.52
C PHE A 120 2.30 -13.69 0.57
N SER A 121 1.03 -13.89 0.90
CA SER A 121 0.60 -14.88 1.91
C SER A 121 0.57 -16.30 1.33
N GLU A 122 0.42 -17.29 2.21
CA GLU A 122 0.10 -18.68 1.84
C GLU A 122 -1.26 -19.09 2.41
N PRO A 123 -2.20 -19.49 1.54
CA PRO A 123 -2.14 -19.42 0.08
C PRO A 123 -2.09 -17.96 -0.43
N SER A 124 -1.43 -17.72 -1.56
CA SER A 124 -1.34 -16.40 -2.16
C SER A 124 -2.69 -15.96 -2.75
N TYR A 125 -2.87 -14.63 -2.77
CA TYR A 125 -4.06 -13.99 -3.34
C TYR A 125 -3.67 -13.25 -4.62
N GLU A 126 -4.48 -13.38 -5.66
CA GLU A 126 -4.37 -12.53 -6.84
C GLU A 126 -4.71 -11.08 -6.49
N PHE A 127 -3.82 -10.16 -6.85
CA PHE A 127 -4.00 -8.74 -6.57
C PHE A 127 -4.75 -8.05 -7.69
N GLN A 128 -5.80 -7.29 -7.34
CA GLN A 128 -6.57 -6.45 -8.25
C GLN A 128 -6.68 -5.03 -7.68
N TRP A 129 -6.43 -4.05 -8.54
CA TRP A 129 -6.54 -2.63 -8.18
C TRP A 129 -7.53 -1.91 -9.07
N ILE A 130 -8.50 -1.26 -8.46
CA ILE A 130 -9.55 -0.52 -9.14
C ILE A 130 -9.51 0.91 -8.62
N SER A 131 -9.40 1.85 -9.53
CA SER A 131 -9.56 3.28 -9.29
C SER A 131 -10.80 3.80 -10.01
N ASP A 132 -11.20 5.04 -9.73
CA ASP A 132 -12.22 5.78 -10.49
C ASP A 132 -13.68 5.30 -10.35
N ARG A 133 -14.12 4.92 -9.14
CA ARG A 133 -15.53 4.71 -8.78
C ARG A 133 -16.23 3.52 -9.46
N LYS A 134 -15.52 2.54 -9.95
CA LYS A 134 -16.11 1.45 -10.72
C LYS A 134 -16.38 0.21 -9.85
N LEU A 135 -17.34 0.30 -8.91
CA LEU A 135 -17.73 -0.86 -8.10
C LEU A 135 -18.23 -2.03 -8.96
N ASN A 136 -18.93 -1.74 -10.05
CA ASN A 136 -19.41 -2.75 -10.96
C ASN A 136 -18.28 -3.48 -11.69
N ASP A 137 -17.17 -2.79 -12.00
CA ASP A 137 -15.97 -3.44 -12.57
C ASP A 137 -15.36 -4.45 -11.56
N ALA A 138 -15.40 -4.13 -10.25
CA ALA A 138 -14.97 -5.05 -9.21
C ALA A 138 -15.79 -6.34 -9.22
N ILE A 139 -17.11 -6.25 -9.36
CA ILE A 139 -18.01 -7.41 -9.43
C ILE A 139 -17.64 -8.31 -10.61
N GLN A 140 -17.32 -7.74 -11.76
CA GLN A 140 -16.94 -8.47 -12.98
C GLN A 140 -15.58 -9.16 -12.87
N LEU A 141 -14.65 -8.63 -12.05
CA LEU A 141 -13.32 -9.21 -11.84
C LEU A 141 -13.29 -10.37 -10.85
N ILE A 142 -14.36 -10.58 -10.09
CA ILE A 142 -14.43 -11.65 -9.11
C ILE A 142 -14.51 -13.01 -9.80
N GLN A 143 -13.56 -13.88 -9.49
CA GLN A 143 -13.49 -15.23 -10.02
C GLN A 143 -13.79 -16.26 -8.94
N LYS A 144 -14.73 -17.16 -9.22
CA LYS A 144 -15.13 -18.18 -8.27
C LYS A 144 -14.01 -19.21 -8.06
N GLY A 145 -13.67 -19.44 -6.80
CA GLY A 145 -12.69 -20.48 -6.42
C GLY A 145 -11.24 -20.01 -6.37
N ILE A 146 -10.95 -18.80 -6.80
CA ILE A 146 -9.61 -18.19 -6.76
C ILE A 146 -9.49 -17.29 -5.53
N ASN A 147 -8.32 -17.30 -4.88
CA ASN A 147 -8.03 -16.35 -3.81
C ASN A 147 -7.72 -14.99 -4.43
N GLN A 148 -8.50 -13.98 -4.12
CA GLN A 148 -8.34 -12.62 -4.67
C GLN A 148 -8.34 -11.58 -3.56
N VAL A 149 -7.47 -10.58 -3.67
CA VAL A 149 -7.50 -9.34 -2.89
C VAL A 149 -7.75 -8.17 -3.83
N ILE A 150 -8.88 -7.52 -3.66
CA ILE A 150 -9.32 -6.40 -4.50
C ILE A 150 -9.24 -5.11 -3.68
N VAL A 151 -8.50 -4.13 -4.17
CA VAL A 151 -8.50 -2.77 -3.61
C VAL A 151 -9.33 -1.87 -4.52
N ILE A 152 -10.31 -1.19 -3.94
CA ILE A 152 -11.13 -0.19 -4.62
C ILE A 152 -10.80 1.16 -4.01
N ASP A 153 -9.91 1.90 -4.69
CA ASP A 153 -9.34 3.14 -4.18
C ASP A 153 -10.25 4.32 -4.52
N ASP A 154 -10.50 5.17 -3.51
CA ASP A 154 -11.35 6.37 -3.57
C ASP A 154 -12.74 6.08 -4.20
N PHE A 155 -13.39 4.97 -3.77
CA PHE A 155 -14.62 4.43 -4.39
C PHE A 155 -15.80 5.39 -4.44
N LEU A 156 -15.85 6.40 -3.56
CA LEU A 156 -16.86 7.46 -3.58
C LEU A 156 -16.39 8.70 -4.34
N GLY A 157 -15.08 8.77 -4.69
CA GLY A 157 -14.45 9.87 -5.40
C GLY A 157 -14.35 11.16 -4.59
N ALA A 158 -14.11 12.27 -5.29
CA ALA A 158 -13.78 13.55 -4.68
C ALA A 158 -15.00 14.40 -4.34
N THR A 159 -16.13 14.13 -4.96
CA THR A 159 -17.36 14.93 -4.85
C THR A 159 -18.51 14.08 -4.33
N PHE A 160 -19.44 14.77 -3.68
CA PHE A 160 -20.66 14.15 -3.19
C PHE A 160 -21.47 13.48 -4.31
N LEU A 161 -22.04 12.32 -4.01
CA LEU A 161 -22.85 11.56 -4.95
C LEU A 161 -24.27 12.17 -5.05
N SER A 162 -24.79 12.27 -6.28
CA SER A 162 -26.23 12.54 -6.47
C SER A 162 -27.06 11.36 -5.95
N SER A 163 -28.34 11.61 -5.61
CA SER A 163 -29.24 10.58 -5.08
C SER A 163 -29.33 9.32 -5.96
N ASP A 164 -29.36 9.49 -7.29
CA ASP A 164 -29.48 8.37 -8.23
C ASP A 164 -28.19 7.50 -8.24
N ASN A 165 -27.04 8.14 -8.17
CA ASN A 165 -25.76 7.44 -8.06
C ASN A 165 -25.60 6.72 -6.71
N LEU A 166 -26.15 7.30 -5.63
CA LEU A 166 -26.06 6.72 -4.29
C LEU A 166 -26.78 5.37 -4.19
N LEU A 167 -27.96 5.23 -4.78
CA LEU A 167 -28.71 3.96 -4.81
C LEU A 167 -27.93 2.86 -5.56
N SER A 168 -27.32 3.21 -6.70
CA SER A 168 -26.49 2.28 -7.45
C SER A 168 -25.27 1.84 -6.62
N VAL A 169 -24.55 2.80 -6.03
CA VAL A 169 -23.38 2.52 -5.17
C VAL A 169 -23.76 1.64 -3.98
N ALA A 170 -24.87 1.93 -3.31
CA ALA A 170 -25.36 1.14 -2.18
C ALA A 170 -25.68 -0.31 -2.57
N ASN A 171 -26.29 -0.51 -3.74
CA ASN A 171 -26.61 -1.84 -4.26
C ASN A 171 -25.33 -2.61 -4.62
N ASP A 172 -24.38 -1.99 -5.31
CA ASP A 172 -23.12 -2.61 -5.68
C ASP A 172 -22.30 -2.98 -4.44
N LEU A 173 -22.28 -2.11 -3.41
CA LEU A 173 -21.62 -2.42 -2.12
C LEU A 173 -22.23 -3.64 -1.43
N LYS A 174 -23.59 -3.74 -1.40
CA LYS A 174 -24.27 -4.92 -0.85
C LYS A 174 -23.85 -6.19 -1.57
N VAL A 175 -23.80 -6.15 -2.91
CA VAL A 175 -23.39 -7.29 -3.72
C VAL A 175 -21.96 -7.68 -3.38
N LEU A 176 -21.03 -6.74 -3.38
CA LEU A 176 -19.61 -6.99 -3.08
C LEU A 176 -19.40 -7.55 -1.66
N ILE A 177 -20.04 -6.95 -0.65
CA ILE A 177 -19.98 -7.41 0.74
C ILE A 177 -20.52 -8.84 0.85
N ASN A 178 -21.68 -9.12 0.27
CA ASN A 178 -22.27 -10.47 0.31
C ASN A 178 -21.38 -11.51 -0.37
N ILE A 179 -20.77 -11.18 -1.50
CA ILE A 179 -19.86 -12.10 -2.20
C ILE A 179 -18.61 -12.35 -1.33
N ALA A 180 -18.02 -11.30 -0.75
CA ALA A 180 -16.86 -11.43 0.11
C ALA A 180 -17.16 -12.31 1.33
N GLN A 181 -18.26 -12.09 2.03
CA GLN A 181 -18.66 -12.86 3.20
C GLN A 181 -18.92 -14.33 2.88
N LYS A 182 -19.46 -14.65 1.69
CA LYS A 182 -19.74 -16.02 1.24
C LYS A 182 -18.57 -16.71 0.56
N SER A 183 -17.43 -16.06 0.47
CA SER A 183 -16.24 -16.56 -0.25
C SER A 183 -15.39 -17.57 0.53
N ASP A 184 -15.75 -17.89 1.78
CA ASP A 184 -14.93 -18.69 2.70
C ASP A 184 -13.49 -18.16 2.84
N GLY A 185 -13.36 -16.84 2.82
CA GLY A 185 -12.06 -16.16 2.95
C GLY A 185 -11.26 -16.05 1.66
N LYS A 186 -11.71 -16.62 0.57
CA LYS A 186 -11.02 -16.56 -0.72
C LYS A 186 -11.04 -15.17 -1.37
N LEU A 187 -12.02 -14.33 -1.05
CA LEU A 187 -12.09 -12.97 -1.53
C LEU A 187 -11.90 -11.99 -0.37
N LYS A 188 -10.95 -11.07 -0.53
CA LYS A 188 -10.73 -9.94 0.36
C LYS A 188 -10.96 -8.65 -0.40
N ILE A 189 -11.78 -7.74 0.15
CA ILE A 189 -12.06 -6.45 -0.49
C ILE A 189 -11.69 -5.31 0.46
N ILE A 190 -10.89 -4.37 -0.03
CA ILE A 190 -10.48 -3.18 0.70
C ILE A 190 -10.99 -1.95 -0.03
N PHE A 191 -11.86 -1.19 0.61
CA PHE A 191 -12.39 0.07 0.10
C PHE A 191 -11.65 1.22 0.74
N THR A 192 -11.26 2.24 -0.03
CA THR A 192 -10.78 3.50 0.53
C THR A 192 -11.71 4.64 0.17
N SER A 193 -11.90 5.58 1.09
CA SER A 193 -12.70 6.78 0.86
C SER A 193 -12.27 7.93 1.76
N ARG A 194 -12.70 9.14 1.43
CA ARG A 194 -12.57 10.30 2.32
C ARG A 194 -13.61 10.19 3.43
N ASP A 195 -13.19 10.51 4.65
CA ASP A 195 -14.01 10.33 5.84
C ASP A 195 -15.33 11.10 5.75
N TYR A 196 -15.28 12.38 5.35
CA TYR A 196 -16.47 13.22 5.23
C TYR A 196 -17.46 12.70 4.17
N ILE A 197 -16.96 12.12 3.04
CA ILE A 197 -17.82 11.58 1.99
C ILE A 197 -18.46 10.26 2.45
N LEU A 198 -17.70 9.40 3.10
CA LEU A 198 -18.23 8.17 3.67
C LEU A 198 -19.31 8.46 4.72
N SER A 199 -19.06 9.44 5.60
CA SER A 199 -20.03 9.88 6.61
C SER A 199 -21.31 10.43 5.98
N GLN A 200 -21.21 11.26 4.93
CA GLN A 200 -22.35 11.76 4.19
C GLN A 200 -23.15 10.64 3.52
N MET A 201 -22.45 9.67 2.90
CA MET A 201 -23.11 8.50 2.33
C MET A 201 -23.89 7.73 3.39
N LEU A 202 -23.29 7.47 4.54
CA LEU A 202 -23.94 6.76 5.65
C LEU A 202 -25.19 7.47 6.19
N VAL A 203 -25.23 8.80 6.17
CA VAL A 203 -26.44 9.57 6.55
C VAL A 203 -27.57 9.34 5.54
N GLN A 204 -27.26 9.28 4.25
CA GLN A 204 -28.24 9.25 3.18
C GLN A 204 -28.74 7.86 2.79
N ILE A 205 -28.01 6.80 3.06
CA ILE A 205 -28.47 5.43 2.83
C ILE A 205 -29.62 5.13 3.79
N ASP A 206 -30.74 4.61 3.31
CA ASP A 206 -31.87 4.19 4.16
C ASP A 206 -31.69 2.77 4.74
N ASP A 207 -30.77 1.97 4.18
CA ASP A 207 -30.52 0.60 4.59
C ASP A 207 -29.71 0.50 5.89
N SER A 208 -30.38 0.17 6.98
CA SER A 208 -29.79 0.04 8.30
C SER A 208 -28.76 -1.10 8.39
N ILE A 209 -28.97 -2.19 7.68
CA ILE A 209 -28.06 -3.35 7.67
C ILE A 209 -26.74 -2.96 6.99
N LEU A 210 -26.83 -2.32 5.82
CA LEU A 210 -25.65 -1.85 5.09
C LEU A 210 -24.87 -0.81 5.91
N LYS A 211 -25.57 0.12 6.58
CA LYS A 211 -24.94 1.09 7.49
C LYS A 211 -24.15 0.40 8.60
N GLU A 212 -24.75 -0.57 9.25
CA GLU A 212 -24.11 -1.33 10.33
C GLU A 212 -22.88 -2.09 9.81
N GLN A 213 -22.99 -2.78 8.69
CA GLN A 213 -21.90 -3.52 8.06
C GLN A 213 -20.71 -2.61 7.74
N ILE A 214 -20.96 -1.45 7.13
CA ILE A 214 -19.91 -0.47 6.81
C ILE A 214 -19.29 0.07 8.09
N THR A 215 -20.10 0.53 9.05
CA THR A 215 -19.60 1.13 10.30
C THR A 215 -18.76 0.15 11.12
N LYS A 216 -19.24 -1.09 11.27
CA LYS A 216 -18.51 -2.15 11.99
C LYS A 216 -17.14 -2.44 11.40
N ASN A 217 -17.04 -2.42 10.06
CA ASN A 217 -15.84 -2.77 9.32
C ASN A 217 -15.11 -1.56 8.74
N SER A 218 -15.35 -0.38 9.28
CA SER A 218 -14.60 0.83 8.98
C SER A 218 -13.43 1.01 9.93
N TYR A 219 -12.40 1.66 9.39
CA TYR A 219 -11.25 2.18 10.12
C TYR A 219 -10.90 3.57 9.58
N THR A 220 -10.89 4.56 10.45
CA THR A 220 -10.47 5.93 10.09
C THR A 220 -9.02 6.16 10.49
N ILE A 221 -8.18 6.52 9.52
CA ILE A 221 -6.78 6.84 9.79
C ILE A 221 -6.71 8.15 10.55
N ASN A 222 -6.14 8.06 11.76
CA ASN A 222 -5.94 9.20 12.62
C ASN A 222 -4.46 9.57 12.70
N LEU A 223 -4.14 10.84 12.38
CA LEU A 223 -2.80 11.39 12.44
C LEU A 223 -2.53 12.23 13.71
N PHE A 224 -3.36 12.12 14.75
CA PHE A 224 -3.16 12.89 15.98
C PHE A 224 -2.03 12.36 16.87
N ASP A 225 -1.69 11.08 16.74
CA ASP A 225 -0.60 10.48 17.52
C ASP A 225 0.77 11.05 17.09
N SER A 226 1.43 11.74 18.00
CA SER A 226 2.74 12.35 17.78
C SER A 226 3.85 11.32 17.54
N ILE A 227 3.75 10.12 18.11
CA ILE A 227 4.71 9.03 17.89
C ILE A 227 4.55 8.51 16.46
N PHE A 228 3.32 8.33 16.00
CA PHE A 228 3.06 7.93 14.64
C PHE A 228 3.55 8.97 13.62
N ARG A 229 3.29 10.27 13.88
CA ARG A 229 3.85 11.38 13.08
C ARG A 229 5.38 11.35 13.04
N ALA A 230 6.02 11.14 14.21
CA ALA A 230 7.48 11.06 14.29
C ALA A 230 8.05 9.90 13.47
N ASN A 231 7.41 8.75 13.51
CA ASN A 231 7.81 7.59 12.70
C ASN A 231 7.68 7.87 11.20
N ILE A 232 6.63 8.57 10.77
CA ILE A 232 6.47 8.98 9.38
C ILE A 232 7.60 9.93 8.96
N VAL A 233 7.88 10.96 9.75
CA VAL A 233 8.98 11.91 9.49
C VAL A 233 10.32 11.19 9.44
N TYR A 234 10.57 10.28 10.36
CA TYR A 234 11.79 9.47 10.40
C TYR A 234 11.93 8.59 9.16
N SER A 235 10.84 7.96 8.72
CA SER A 235 10.85 7.13 7.50
C SER A 235 11.27 7.94 6.27
N TYR A 236 10.74 9.16 6.08
CA TYR A 236 11.20 10.03 4.99
C TYR A 236 12.64 10.49 5.18
N TYR A 237 13.05 10.83 6.40
CA TYR A 237 14.41 11.26 6.69
C TYR A 237 15.47 10.20 6.33
N ILE A 238 15.21 8.93 6.58
CA ILE A 238 16.18 7.85 6.30
C ILE A 238 16.15 7.36 4.86
N ASN A 239 14.96 7.38 4.22
CA ASN A 239 14.77 6.81 2.88
C ASN A 239 14.93 7.83 1.75
N THR A 240 15.18 9.11 2.06
CA THR A 240 15.49 10.15 1.07
C THR A 240 16.98 10.47 1.02
N ASN A 241 17.45 10.87 -0.16
CA ASN A 241 18.85 11.18 -0.42
C ASN A 241 19.22 12.59 0.08
N LEU A 242 19.06 12.84 1.39
CA LEU A 242 19.53 14.10 2.01
C LEU A 242 21.05 14.10 2.11
N SER A 243 21.66 15.24 1.78
CA SER A 243 23.09 15.45 2.00
C SER A 243 23.44 15.43 3.51
N THR A 244 24.69 15.18 3.84
CA THR A 244 25.17 15.16 5.23
C THR A 244 24.89 16.49 5.94
N LEU A 245 25.04 17.62 5.25
CA LEU A 245 24.75 18.94 5.79
C LEU A 245 23.25 19.11 6.09
N GLN A 246 22.39 18.68 5.18
CA GLN A 246 20.94 18.71 5.38
C GLN A 246 20.51 17.81 6.55
N LYS A 247 21.09 16.61 6.68
CA LYS A 247 20.83 15.72 7.81
C LYS A 247 21.23 16.36 9.14
N GLN A 248 22.40 17.02 9.20
CA GLN A 248 22.86 17.75 10.39
C GLN A 248 21.95 18.94 10.70
N GLU A 249 21.57 19.72 9.69
CA GLU A 249 20.66 20.85 9.86
C GLU A 249 19.29 20.41 10.40
N PHE A 250 18.74 19.31 9.86
CA PHE A 250 17.46 18.73 10.27
C PHE A 250 17.43 18.39 11.76
N ILE A 251 18.53 17.79 12.25
CA ILE A 251 18.67 17.42 13.66
C ILE A 251 18.99 18.65 14.54
N ASN A 252 20.00 19.44 14.18
CA ASN A 252 20.50 20.53 15.02
C ASN A 252 19.46 21.66 15.19
N LYS A 253 18.71 21.97 14.15
CA LYS A 253 17.63 22.98 14.18
C LYS A 253 16.29 22.39 14.63
N LYS A 254 16.25 21.09 14.98
CA LYS A 254 15.04 20.38 15.43
C LYS A 254 13.86 20.52 14.46
N VAL A 255 14.12 20.56 13.15
CA VAL A 255 13.11 20.75 12.11
C VAL A 255 12.01 19.68 12.24
N TYR A 256 12.39 18.46 12.62
CA TYR A 256 11.45 17.35 12.86
C TYR A 256 10.39 17.70 13.92
N GLN A 257 10.74 18.44 14.99
CA GLN A 257 9.77 18.81 16.02
C GLN A 257 8.70 19.75 15.47
N THR A 258 9.11 20.75 14.69
CA THR A 258 8.18 21.69 14.03
C THR A 258 7.22 20.95 13.11
N ILE A 259 7.72 19.96 12.36
CA ILE A 259 6.89 19.15 11.45
C ILE A 259 5.89 18.30 12.23
N ILE A 260 6.36 17.58 13.26
CA ILE A 260 5.52 16.66 14.06
C ILE A 260 4.40 17.42 14.77
N GLN A 261 4.68 18.61 15.26
CA GLN A 261 3.73 19.43 16.02
C GLN A 261 2.81 20.27 15.14
N HIS A 262 3.03 20.28 13.82
CA HIS A 262 2.24 21.09 12.91
C HIS A 262 0.78 20.63 12.86
N ASP A 263 -0.18 21.58 13.00
CA ASP A 263 -1.61 21.27 13.00
C ASP A 263 -2.07 20.61 11.69
N ASN A 264 -1.56 21.10 10.56
CA ASN A 264 -1.83 20.56 9.22
C ASN A 264 -0.83 19.48 8.80
N PHE A 265 -0.39 18.61 9.74
CA PHE A 265 0.50 17.52 9.41
C PHE A 265 -0.11 16.62 8.33
N ASN A 266 0.58 16.50 7.19
CA ASN A 266 0.11 15.73 6.05
C ASN A 266 1.26 14.92 5.41
N PRO A 267 1.21 13.58 5.45
CA PRO A 267 2.25 12.72 4.87
C PRO A 267 2.52 12.97 3.39
N ARG A 268 1.49 13.32 2.61
CA ARG A 268 1.64 13.63 1.17
C ARG A 268 2.47 14.89 0.94
N LEU A 269 2.23 15.94 1.73
CA LEU A 269 3.02 17.16 1.66
C LEU A 269 4.47 16.90 2.08
N LEU A 270 4.68 16.09 3.13
CA LEU A 270 6.02 15.67 3.54
C LEU A 270 6.74 14.93 2.42
N LYS A 271 6.09 13.96 1.78
CA LYS A 271 6.64 13.22 0.63
C LYS A 271 7.12 14.20 -0.43
N ASN A 272 6.27 15.14 -0.85
CA ASN A 272 6.62 16.09 -1.91
C ASN A 272 7.84 16.92 -1.52
N ILE A 273 7.87 17.45 -0.30
CA ILE A 273 9.00 18.29 0.16
C ILE A 273 10.29 17.47 0.19
N PHE A 274 10.27 16.27 0.79
CA PHE A 274 11.47 15.44 0.87
C PHE A 274 11.97 14.98 -0.50
N MET A 275 11.08 14.75 -1.47
CA MET A 275 11.45 14.32 -2.83
C MET A 275 11.95 15.50 -3.69
N GLU A 276 11.48 16.73 -3.45
CA GLU A 276 11.87 17.92 -4.19
C GLU A 276 13.13 18.59 -3.63
N LEU A 277 13.63 18.16 -2.47
CA LEU A 277 14.82 18.75 -1.85
C LEU A 277 16.07 18.50 -2.69
N ASN A 278 16.68 19.59 -3.15
CA ASN A 278 18.00 19.59 -3.78
C ASN A 278 19.10 19.83 -2.73
N ASN A 279 20.33 19.42 -3.04
CA ASN A 279 21.47 19.55 -2.14
C ASN A 279 21.78 21.00 -1.66
N SER A 280 21.28 22.00 -2.37
CA SER A 280 21.45 23.43 -2.08
C SER A 280 20.29 24.04 -1.27
N ASP A 281 19.20 23.30 -1.04
CA ASP A 281 18.01 23.83 -0.42
C ASP A 281 18.17 24.00 1.10
N ASN A 282 17.66 25.13 1.60
CA ASN A 282 17.54 25.36 3.03
C ASN A 282 16.29 24.64 3.55
N LEU A 283 16.49 23.58 4.35
CA LEU A 283 15.41 22.76 4.91
C LEU A 283 14.37 23.56 5.68
N VAL A 284 14.80 24.50 6.51
CA VAL A 284 13.88 25.30 7.35
C VAL A 284 12.92 26.10 6.47
N SER A 285 13.41 26.70 5.38
CA SER A 285 12.58 27.50 4.47
C SER A 285 11.58 26.65 3.71
N GLN A 286 11.90 25.40 3.36
CA GLN A 286 11.01 24.50 2.66
C GLN A 286 9.91 23.96 3.58
N PHE A 287 10.25 23.56 4.80
CA PHE A 287 9.26 23.05 5.76
C PHE A 287 8.37 24.16 6.36
N CYS A 288 8.84 25.42 6.44
CA CYS A 288 7.99 26.56 6.81
C CYS A 288 6.87 26.86 5.79
N LYS A 289 6.94 26.33 4.57
CA LYS A 289 5.86 26.44 3.56
C LYS A 289 4.66 25.52 3.83
N ILE A 290 4.80 24.52 4.69
CA ILE A 290 3.70 23.61 5.06
C ILE A 290 2.57 24.36 5.77
N GLY A 291 2.86 25.50 6.39
CA GLY A 291 1.92 26.28 7.19
C GLY A 291 1.20 27.43 6.46
N ARG A 292 1.36 27.52 5.15
CA ARG A 292 0.63 28.48 4.32
C ARG A 292 -0.24 27.74 3.29
#